data_c924e32692aaca2df889a2642ee8c8e8
#
_entry.id   c924e32692aaca2df889a2642ee8c8e8
#
_cell.length_a   1.000
_cell.length_b   1.000
_cell.length_c   1.000
_cell.angle_alpha   90.00
_cell.angle_beta   90.00
_cell.angle_gamma   90.00
#
_symmetry.space_group_name_H-M   'P 1'
#
loop_
_entity.id
_entity.type
_entity.pdbx_description
1 polymer ?
#
loop_
_entity_poly.entity_id
_entity_poly.type
_entity_poly.pdbx_seq_one_letter_code
_entity_poly.pdbx_strand_id
1 'polypeptide(L)'
;MDALFAAHSGIRYLVLFGGLVALVWFAYGTLAGRSFVRPSPAFLTGFIGFLDIQILLGIALVIGGRRPPAVWGHLAVMLTAAVVVHVLAARHKRRPRPTGHGLPLLAVAITLALVVVGILAIGRPIL
;
A
#
# COMPACT_ATOMS: atom_id res chain seq x y z
N MET A 1 6.75 -21.94 -8.43
CA MET A 1 6.92 -21.38 -7.05
C MET A 1 7.99 -20.30 -7.02
N ASP A 2 9.15 -20.52 -7.60
CA ASP A 2 10.25 -19.53 -7.59
C ASP A 2 9.91 -18.26 -8.37
N ALA A 3 9.28 -18.38 -9.53
CA ALA A 3 8.82 -17.23 -10.31
C ALA A 3 7.76 -16.41 -9.55
N LEU A 4 6.84 -17.06 -8.86
CA LEU A 4 5.82 -16.40 -8.04
C LEU A 4 6.46 -15.67 -6.86
N PHE A 5 7.44 -16.31 -6.21
CA PHE A 5 8.17 -15.67 -5.12
C PHE A 5 9.02 -14.48 -5.61
N ALA A 6 9.65 -14.61 -6.76
CA ALA A 6 10.40 -13.52 -7.38
C ALA A 6 9.49 -12.34 -7.74
N ALA A 7 8.31 -12.60 -8.28
CA ALA A 7 7.32 -11.58 -8.58
C ALA A 7 6.85 -10.86 -7.29
N HIS A 8 6.47 -11.62 -6.26
CA HIS A 8 6.08 -11.05 -4.97
C HIS A 8 7.20 -10.20 -4.35
N SER A 9 8.44 -10.69 -4.38
CA SER A 9 9.60 -9.96 -3.87
C SER A 9 9.92 -8.71 -4.69
N GLY A 10 9.71 -8.75 -6.01
CA GLY A 10 9.99 -7.62 -6.91
C GLY A 10 8.93 -6.52 -6.81
N ILE A 11 7.64 -6.88 -6.80
CA ILE A 11 6.53 -5.91 -6.73
C ILE A 11 6.56 -5.14 -5.40
N ARG A 12 7.14 -5.70 -4.35
CA ARG A 12 7.40 -4.98 -3.10
C ARG A 12 8.03 -3.61 -3.33
N TYR A 13 9.00 -3.53 -4.23
CA TYR A 13 9.69 -2.26 -4.52
C TYR A 13 8.77 -1.26 -5.23
N LEU A 14 7.86 -1.74 -6.07
CA LEU A 14 6.85 -0.87 -6.70
C LEU A 14 5.85 -0.34 -5.67
N VAL A 15 5.46 -1.15 -4.69
CA VAL A 15 4.60 -0.71 -3.58
C VAL A 15 5.30 0.38 -2.77
N LEU A 16 6.56 0.15 -2.38
CA LEU A 16 7.33 1.12 -1.60
C LEU A 16 7.59 2.41 -2.38
N PHE A 17 8.00 2.31 -3.64
CA PHE A 17 8.26 3.47 -4.48
C PHE A 17 6.97 4.23 -4.80
N GLY A 18 5.92 3.54 -5.24
CA GLY A 18 4.63 4.16 -5.54
C GLY A 18 4.00 4.81 -4.31
N GLY A 19 4.15 4.17 -3.15
CA GLY A 19 3.71 4.73 -1.88
C GLY A 19 4.50 5.98 -1.48
N LEU A 20 5.81 5.98 -1.68
CA LEU A 20 6.65 7.14 -1.40
C LEU A 20 6.29 8.32 -2.31
N VAL A 21 6.12 8.06 -3.60
CA VAL A 21 5.70 9.10 -4.57
C VAL A 21 4.35 9.68 -4.18
N ALA A 22 3.37 8.83 -3.88
CA ALA A 22 2.04 9.27 -3.44
C ALA A 22 2.12 10.06 -2.13
N LEU A 23 2.91 9.59 -1.16
CA LEU A 23 3.10 10.26 0.13
C LEU A 23 3.64 11.68 -0.05
N VAL A 24 4.69 11.84 -0.83
CA VAL A 24 5.32 13.15 -1.10
C VAL A 24 4.34 14.07 -1.84
N TRP A 25 3.66 13.56 -2.84
CA TRP A 25 2.68 14.35 -3.61
C TRP A 25 1.50 14.79 -2.75
N PHE A 26 0.95 13.90 -1.92
CA PHE A 26 -0.18 14.24 -1.05
C PHE A 26 0.23 15.15 0.10
N ALA A 27 1.44 15.01 0.62
CA ALA A 27 1.99 15.95 1.61
C ALA A 27 2.12 17.36 1.01
N TYR A 28 2.68 17.47 -0.19
CA TYR A 28 2.76 18.73 -0.93
C TYR A 28 1.38 19.33 -1.17
N GLY A 29 0.42 18.53 -1.66
CA GLY A 29 -0.94 18.98 -1.90
C GLY A 29 -1.65 19.48 -0.65
N THR A 30 -1.42 18.81 0.50
CA THR A 30 -1.98 19.23 1.79
C THR A 30 -1.36 20.54 2.26
N LEU A 31 -0.04 20.66 2.23
CA LEU A 31 0.68 21.87 2.66
C LEU A 31 0.38 23.07 1.76
N ALA A 32 0.23 22.85 0.47
CA ALA A 32 -0.07 23.90 -0.51
C ALA A 32 -1.57 24.21 -0.64
N GLY A 33 -2.44 23.50 0.10
CA GLY A 33 -3.89 23.71 0.04
C GLY A 33 -4.51 23.40 -1.31
N ARG A 34 -3.93 22.46 -2.07
CA ARG A 34 -4.40 22.11 -3.42
C ARG A 34 -5.56 21.14 -3.39
N SER A 35 -6.48 21.29 -4.34
CA SER A 35 -7.57 20.34 -4.53
C SER A 35 -7.08 18.99 -5.07
N PHE A 36 -7.76 17.92 -4.67
CA PHE A 36 -7.46 16.56 -5.12
C PHE A 36 -7.99 16.33 -6.53
N VAL A 37 -7.22 16.77 -7.51
CA VAL A 37 -7.49 16.65 -8.94
C VAL A 37 -6.29 16.00 -9.62
N ARG A 38 -6.40 15.68 -10.91
CA ARG A 38 -5.29 15.07 -11.65
C ARG A 38 -3.95 15.76 -11.36
N PRO A 39 -2.87 15.02 -11.14
CA PRO A 39 -2.71 13.56 -11.23
C PRO A 39 -3.01 12.80 -9.92
N SER A 40 -3.50 13.45 -8.87
CA SER A 40 -3.66 12.88 -7.51
C SER A 40 -4.46 11.58 -7.47
N PRO A 41 -5.64 11.45 -8.15
CA PRO A 41 -6.36 10.18 -8.15
C PRO A 41 -5.56 9.02 -8.72
N ALA A 42 -4.73 9.26 -9.73
CA ALA A 42 -3.89 8.23 -10.34
C ALA A 42 -2.82 7.70 -9.37
N PHE A 43 -2.23 8.56 -8.54
CA PHE A 43 -1.25 8.15 -7.54
C PHE A 43 -1.89 7.27 -6.46
N LEU A 44 -3.09 7.62 -6.00
CA LEU A 44 -3.81 6.80 -5.02
C LEU A 44 -4.21 5.45 -5.61
N THR A 45 -4.83 5.44 -6.77
CA THR A 45 -5.26 4.22 -7.47
C THR A 45 -4.07 3.33 -7.82
N GLY A 46 -2.98 3.89 -8.28
CA GLY A 46 -1.76 3.15 -8.62
C GLY A 46 -1.13 2.49 -7.40
N PHE A 47 -1.03 3.21 -6.30
CA PHE A 47 -0.52 2.66 -5.04
C PHE A 47 -1.39 1.49 -4.54
N ILE A 48 -2.70 1.67 -4.49
CA ILE A 48 -3.64 0.63 -4.08
C ILE A 48 -3.54 -0.59 -5.00
N GLY A 49 -3.46 -0.38 -6.31
CA GLY A 49 -3.33 -1.45 -7.29
C GLY A 49 -2.07 -2.30 -7.09
N PHE A 50 -0.91 -1.67 -6.89
CA PHE A 50 0.33 -2.40 -6.59
C PHE A 50 0.24 -3.16 -5.27
N LEU A 51 -0.35 -2.55 -4.25
CA LEU A 51 -0.54 -3.21 -2.96
C LEU A 51 -1.45 -4.44 -3.08
N ASP A 52 -2.56 -4.32 -3.79
CA ASP A 52 -3.50 -5.42 -4.00
C ASP A 52 -2.85 -6.58 -4.75
N ILE A 53 -2.10 -6.30 -5.82
CA ILE A 53 -1.33 -7.32 -6.55
C ILE A 53 -0.31 -7.98 -5.61
N GLN A 54 0.40 -7.20 -4.82
CA GLN A 54 1.38 -7.71 -3.86
C GLN A 54 0.74 -8.68 -2.85
N ILE A 55 -0.43 -8.34 -2.34
CA ILE A 55 -1.16 -9.18 -1.37
C ILE A 55 -1.67 -10.46 -2.03
N LEU A 56 -2.24 -10.36 -3.24
CA LEU A 56 -2.71 -11.53 -3.98
C LEU A 56 -1.58 -12.52 -4.28
N LEU A 57 -0.40 -12.03 -4.68
CA LEU A 57 0.78 -12.87 -4.88
C LEU A 57 1.24 -13.53 -3.57
N GLY A 58 1.17 -12.79 -2.45
CA GLY A 58 1.48 -13.32 -1.12
C GLY A 58 0.52 -14.44 -0.70
N ILE A 59 -0.77 -14.26 -0.91
CA ILE A 59 -1.79 -15.28 -0.64
C ILE A 59 -1.55 -16.52 -1.51
N ALA A 60 -1.25 -16.33 -2.79
CA ALA A 60 -0.95 -17.43 -3.70
C ALA A 60 0.28 -18.24 -3.23
N LEU A 61 1.31 -17.59 -2.70
CA LEU A 61 2.47 -18.26 -2.12
C LEU A 61 2.11 -19.12 -0.90
N VAL A 62 1.25 -18.61 -0.03
CA VAL A 62 0.78 -19.35 1.17
C VAL A 62 -0.05 -20.56 0.75
N ILE A 63 -0.97 -20.40 -0.20
CA ILE A 63 -1.77 -21.50 -0.76
C ILE A 63 -0.86 -22.55 -1.42
N GLY A 64 0.17 -22.11 -2.13
CA GLY A 64 1.16 -22.96 -2.77
C GLY A 64 2.13 -23.67 -1.81
N GLY A 65 1.97 -23.48 -0.50
CA GLY A 65 2.74 -24.21 0.51
C GLY A 65 3.94 -23.46 1.10
N ARG A 66 4.19 -22.21 0.68
CA ARG A 66 5.31 -21.40 1.22
C ARG A 66 4.88 -20.72 2.52
N ARG A 67 5.11 -21.43 3.64
CA ARG A 67 4.59 -21.05 4.97
C ARG A 67 5.68 -20.99 6.03
N PRO A 68 6.67 -20.07 5.93
CA PRO A 68 7.61 -19.88 7.02
C PRO A 68 6.87 -19.44 8.31
N PRO A 69 7.40 -19.71 9.52
CA PRO A 69 6.69 -19.42 10.78
C PRO A 69 6.20 -17.98 10.89
N ALA A 70 6.99 -17.02 10.41
CA ALA A 70 6.64 -15.59 10.47
C ALA A 70 5.57 -15.17 9.46
N VAL A 71 5.15 -16.04 8.53
CA VAL A 71 4.21 -15.67 7.45
C VAL A 71 2.85 -15.24 7.97
N TRP A 72 2.39 -15.82 9.08
CA TRP A 72 1.07 -15.52 9.62
C TRP A 72 0.98 -14.09 10.16
N GLY A 73 2.02 -13.65 10.89
CA GLY A 73 2.13 -12.26 11.34
C GLY A 73 2.23 -11.28 10.18
N HIS A 74 3.07 -11.61 9.20
CA HIS A 74 3.19 -10.83 7.97
C HIS A 74 1.85 -10.71 7.23
N LEU A 75 1.16 -11.82 7.02
CA LEU A 75 -0.14 -11.86 6.34
C LEU A 75 -1.18 -11.00 7.09
N ALA A 76 -1.25 -11.13 8.42
CA ALA A 76 -2.18 -10.36 9.23
C ALA A 76 -1.95 -8.85 9.08
N VAL A 77 -0.69 -8.41 9.14
CA VAL A 77 -0.34 -6.99 8.96
C VAL A 77 -0.66 -6.51 7.55
N MET A 78 -0.37 -7.32 6.52
CA MET A 78 -0.64 -6.94 5.13
C MET A 78 -2.15 -6.86 4.83
N LEU A 79 -2.96 -7.76 5.38
CA LEU A 79 -4.41 -7.69 5.25
C LEU A 79 -4.98 -6.47 5.98
N THR A 80 -4.42 -6.12 7.14
CA THR A 80 -4.78 -4.89 7.85
C THR A 80 -4.46 -3.67 7.00
N ALA A 81 -3.30 -3.64 6.36
CA ALA A 81 -2.92 -2.55 5.44
C ALA A 81 -3.92 -2.41 4.28
N ALA A 82 -4.35 -3.53 3.68
CA ALA A 82 -5.36 -3.51 2.64
C ALA A 82 -6.69 -2.92 3.14
N VAL A 83 -7.18 -3.38 4.29
CA VAL A 83 -8.42 -2.87 4.88
C VAL A 83 -8.33 -1.36 5.13
N VAL A 84 -7.24 -0.91 5.73
CA VAL A 84 -7.04 0.52 6.04
C VAL A 84 -7.07 1.37 4.77
N VAL A 85 -6.29 1.01 3.76
CA VAL A 85 -6.21 1.83 2.54
C VAL A 85 -7.54 1.85 1.77
N HIS A 86 -8.23 0.72 1.69
CA HIS A 86 -9.52 0.65 0.99
C HIS A 86 -10.61 1.40 1.74
N VAL A 87 -10.68 1.28 3.07
CA VAL A 87 -11.66 2.01 3.89
C VAL A 87 -11.43 3.52 3.80
N LEU A 88 -10.20 3.98 3.93
CA LEU A 88 -9.89 5.41 3.89
C LEU A 88 -10.08 5.98 2.46
N ALA A 89 -9.73 5.24 1.43
CA ALA A 89 -9.99 5.64 0.05
C ALA A 89 -11.49 5.72 -0.24
N ALA A 90 -12.30 4.78 0.26
CA ALA A 90 -13.75 4.81 0.12
C ALA A 90 -14.37 6.01 0.84
N ARG A 91 -13.90 6.33 2.03
CA ARG A 91 -14.34 7.54 2.76
C ARG A 91 -13.97 8.82 2.02
N HIS A 92 -12.78 8.87 1.43
CA HIS A 92 -12.35 10.01 0.63
C HIS A 92 -13.27 10.22 -0.59
N LYS A 93 -13.63 9.14 -1.31
CA LYS A 93 -14.53 9.20 -2.46
C LYS A 93 -15.93 9.72 -2.12
N ARG A 94 -16.39 9.53 -0.89
CA ARG A 94 -17.70 9.97 -0.42
C ARG A 94 -17.75 11.43 0.02
N ARG A 95 -16.60 12.10 0.13
CA ARG A 95 -16.55 13.50 0.54
C ARG A 95 -17.05 14.43 -0.57
N PRO A 96 -17.76 15.52 -0.23
CA PRO A 96 -18.16 16.53 -1.20
C PRO A 96 -16.93 17.12 -1.91
N ARG A 97 -17.04 17.37 -3.19
CA ARG A 97 -15.98 17.98 -3.99
C ARG A 97 -16.13 19.52 -3.99
N PRO A 98 -15.04 20.29 -4.08
CA PRO A 98 -13.63 19.82 -4.15
C PRO A 98 -13.14 19.28 -2.80
N THR A 99 -12.26 18.28 -2.84
CA THR A 99 -11.61 17.73 -1.66
C THR A 99 -10.12 18.04 -1.64
N GLY A 100 -9.52 18.03 -0.46
CA GLY A 100 -8.09 18.16 -0.29
C GLY A 100 -7.37 16.82 -0.26
N HIS A 101 -6.06 16.85 0.05
CA HIS A 101 -5.17 15.69 0.08
C HIS A 101 -5.01 15.06 1.48
N GLY A 102 -5.68 15.61 2.52
CA GLY A 102 -5.45 15.20 3.90
C GLY A 102 -5.79 13.73 4.16
N LEU A 103 -6.96 13.27 3.74
CA LEU A 103 -7.36 11.87 3.93
C LEU A 103 -6.57 10.88 3.05
N PRO A 104 -6.30 11.17 1.77
CA PRO A 104 -5.36 10.37 0.98
C PRO A 104 -3.95 10.31 1.57
N LEU A 105 -3.44 11.42 2.10
CA LEU A 105 -2.15 11.45 2.79
C LEU A 105 -2.14 10.49 4.00
N LEU A 106 -3.16 10.57 4.84
CA LEU A 106 -3.31 9.68 5.99
C LEU A 106 -3.39 8.22 5.57
N ALA A 107 -4.18 7.93 4.53
CA ALA A 107 -4.33 6.57 4.01
C ALA A 107 -2.98 5.98 3.57
N VAL A 108 -2.22 6.71 2.78
CA VAL A 108 -0.91 6.25 2.28
C VAL A 108 0.10 6.17 3.42
N ALA A 109 0.14 7.15 4.32
CA ALA A 109 1.10 7.16 5.43
C ALA A 109 0.92 5.96 6.38
N ILE A 110 -0.31 5.69 6.81
CA ILE A 110 -0.61 4.54 7.68
C ILE A 110 -0.33 3.23 6.95
N THR A 111 -0.75 3.11 5.70
CA THR A 111 -0.57 1.89 4.90
C THR A 111 0.90 1.60 4.66
N LEU A 112 1.71 2.60 4.30
CA LEU A 112 3.16 2.42 4.15
C LEU A 112 3.83 2.00 5.45
N ALA A 113 3.44 2.58 6.58
CA ALA A 113 3.95 2.18 7.89
C ALA A 113 3.65 0.70 8.16
N LEU A 114 2.42 0.24 7.88
CA LEU A 114 2.04 -1.16 8.02
C LEU A 114 2.82 -2.06 7.06
N VAL A 115 3.03 -1.64 5.81
CA VAL A 115 3.83 -2.39 4.83
C VAL A 115 5.27 -2.58 5.34
N VAL A 116 5.89 -1.52 5.85
CA VAL A 116 7.25 -1.59 6.43
C VAL A 116 7.28 -2.54 7.61
N VAL A 117 6.33 -2.44 8.53
CA VAL A 117 6.22 -3.37 9.67
C VAL A 117 6.04 -4.81 9.18
N GLY A 118 5.21 -5.04 8.18
CA GLY A 118 5.01 -6.37 7.60
C GLY A 118 6.27 -6.96 6.96
N ILE A 119 7.06 -6.15 6.27
CA ILE A 119 8.34 -6.57 5.69
C ILE A 119 9.34 -6.97 6.79
N LEU A 120 9.45 -6.15 7.83
CA LEU A 120 10.35 -6.42 8.96
C LEU A 120 9.90 -7.65 9.75
N ALA A 121 8.60 -7.86 9.90
CA ALA A 121 8.04 -9.00 10.63
C ALA A 121 8.41 -10.35 10.00
N ILE A 122 8.62 -10.40 8.67
CA ILE A 122 9.06 -11.62 7.98
C ILE A 122 10.58 -11.73 7.88
N GLY A 123 11.33 -10.84 8.54
CA GLY A 123 12.78 -10.86 8.58
C GLY A 123 13.48 -10.42 7.28
N ARG A 124 12.79 -9.64 6.45
CA ARG A 124 13.35 -9.11 5.21
C ARG A 124 13.86 -7.69 5.39
N PRO A 125 14.93 -7.30 4.69
CA PRO A 125 15.31 -5.89 4.62
C PRO A 125 14.28 -5.11 3.81
N ILE A 126 14.18 -3.80 4.07
CA ILE A 126 13.27 -2.91 3.34
C ILE A 126 13.73 -2.75 1.89
N LEU A 127 15.04 -2.63 1.69
CA LEU A 127 15.70 -2.49 0.39
C LEU A 127 16.58 -3.68 0.06
#